data_9607e3ac59a82bc1f0a9621e8769b7e6
#
_entry.id   9607e3ac59a82bc1f0a9621e8769b7e6
#
_cell.length_a   1.000
_cell.length_b   1.000
_cell.length_c   1.000
_cell.angle_alpha   90.00
_cell.angle_beta   90.00
_cell.angle_gamma   90.00
#
_symmetry.space_group_name_H-M   'P 1'
#
loop_
_entity.id
_entity.type
_entity.pdbx_description
1 polymer ?
#
loop_
_entity_poly.entity_id
_entity_poly.type
_entity_poly.pdbx_seq_one_letter_code
_entity_poly.pdbx_strand_id
1 'polypeptide(L)'
;MYSTVVESEDHEVPASSGHKNADSLTSQYSKVAHYNTTHLRRQSFYALPQSHWQLLAAPPFSYLDTLNAVDDAIDENAELATAILQTGLESFGFPFGVHSIKDTEPWRGTATSTDLDKARSTLRQFYRDWSEEGAPERAVSLDPIIEDLRTERLALKGAFMNVLVPGAGLARLVFELCKDGFNVEGNEISYHQLLASSYILNYCPGPKAHTIYPWIHSFSNHTSRTAHLQSVQIPDVHPGTELQRRRLQPKAEQGDATSAPEPGEMSMSASDFLSLYGDGAHKDTYDAVATVFFLDTAPNPIRYIETIRNCLRPGGIWTNVGPLLWHFEHNPPGHVGGKMDLDTPASKMDVSAGKSVSFSLSSY
;
A
#
# COMPACT_ATOMS: atom_id res chain seq x y z
N MET A 1 -9.63 18.50 -2.85
CA MET A 1 -9.59 17.83 -1.54
C MET A 1 -10.57 16.68 -1.62
N TYR A 2 -10.08 15.44 -1.78
CA TYR A 2 -10.93 14.29 -2.09
C TYR A 2 -10.78 13.13 -1.11
N SER A 3 -10.10 13.29 0.00
CA SER A 3 -10.14 12.29 1.07
C SER A 3 -10.16 12.95 2.43
N THR A 4 -11.20 12.69 3.17
CA THR A 4 -11.20 12.91 4.62
C THR A 4 -10.73 11.60 5.24
N VAL A 5 -9.58 11.59 5.87
CA VAL A 5 -9.21 10.49 6.76
C VAL A 5 -10.10 10.65 7.99
N VAL A 6 -11.08 9.78 8.12
CA VAL A 6 -11.95 9.74 9.30
C VAL A 6 -11.26 8.85 10.33
N GLU A 7 -10.67 9.44 11.34
CA GLU A 7 -10.24 8.69 12.53
C GLU A 7 -11.48 8.40 13.39
N SER A 8 -11.72 7.14 13.70
CA SER A 8 -12.74 6.77 14.67
C SER A 8 -12.24 7.09 16.08
N GLU A 9 -12.89 8.02 16.77
CA GLU A 9 -12.47 8.54 18.09
C GLU A 9 -12.58 7.53 19.26
N ASP A 10 -13.10 6.32 19.08
CA ASP A 10 -13.53 5.48 20.21
C ASP A 10 -12.73 4.21 20.50
N HIS A 11 -11.62 3.93 19.79
CA HIS A 11 -10.72 2.83 20.16
C HIS A 11 -9.27 3.32 20.11
N GLU A 12 -8.72 3.64 21.28
CA GLU A 12 -7.29 3.87 21.50
C GLU A 12 -6.46 2.61 21.18
N VAL A 13 -6.30 2.29 19.89
CA VAL A 13 -5.03 1.77 19.43
C VAL A 13 -4.07 2.95 19.62
N PRO A 14 -2.89 2.79 20.23
CA PRO A 14 -2.00 3.93 20.40
C PRO A 14 -1.55 4.42 19.02
N ALA A 15 -2.36 5.26 18.41
CA ALA A 15 -2.13 5.96 17.15
C ALA A 15 -0.74 6.61 17.12
N SER A 16 -0.27 7.04 18.31
CA SER A 16 1.04 7.66 18.52
C SER A 16 2.25 6.76 18.18
N SER A 17 2.13 5.43 18.21
CA SER A 17 3.27 4.54 17.91
C SER A 17 3.42 4.24 16.42
N GLY A 18 2.31 4.09 15.70
CA GLY A 18 2.34 3.82 14.26
C GLY A 18 2.86 4.99 13.44
N HIS A 19 2.43 6.22 13.77
CA HIS A 19 2.94 7.44 13.15
C HIS A 19 4.44 7.63 13.36
N LYS A 20 4.91 7.53 14.62
CA LYS A 20 6.32 7.69 14.97
C LYS A 20 7.23 6.73 14.20
N ASN A 21 6.79 5.50 13.95
CA ASN A 21 7.55 4.51 13.21
C ASN A 21 7.62 4.83 11.72
N ALA A 22 6.52 5.27 11.11
CA ALA A 22 6.49 5.65 9.69
C ALA A 22 7.39 6.87 9.42
N ASP A 23 7.33 7.88 10.27
CA ASP A 23 8.13 9.10 10.15
C ASP A 23 9.63 8.82 10.34
N SER A 24 9.99 8.00 11.34
CA SER A 24 11.36 7.55 11.57
C SER A 24 11.91 6.79 10.38
N LEU A 25 11.11 5.90 9.80
CA LEU A 25 11.49 5.09 8.67
C LEU A 25 11.84 5.93 7.46
N THR A 26 10.94 6.83 7.07
CA THR A 26 11.11 7.62 5.85
C THR A 26 12.31 8.57 5.96
N SER A 27 12.52 9.16 7.14
CA SER A 27 13.70 10.00 7.41
C SER A 27 15.02 9.25 7.41
N GLN A 28 15.02 7.92 7.59
CA GLN A 28 16.21 7.06 7.63
C GLN A 28 16.36 6.16 6.40
N TYR A 29 15.37 6.17 5.50
CA TYR A 29 15.36 5.28 4.34
C TYR A 29 16.69 5.32 3.58
N SER A 30 17.13 6.50 3.13
CA SER A 30 18.35 6.65 2.34
C SER A 30 19.56 6.06 3.07
N LYS A 31 19.80 6.48 4.32
CA LYS A 31 20.94 6.03 5.13
C LYS A 31 20.99 4.50 5.27
N VAL A 32 19.86 3.88 5.57
CA VAL A 32 19.82 2.43 5.81
C VAL A 32 19.81 1.66 4.50
N ALA A 33 19.19 2.19 3.46
CA ALA A 33 19.23 1.60 2.12
C ALA A 33 20.68 1.59 1.58
N HIS A 34 21.43 2.69 1.65
CA HIS A 34 22.85 2.74 1.29
C HIS A 34 23.67 1.73 2.09
N TYR A 35 23.50 1.69 3.41
CA TYR A 35 24.27 0.78 4.25
C TYR A 35 24.03 -0.69 3.86
N ASN A 36 22.77 -1.12 3.78
CA ASN A 36 22.43 -2.52 3.53
C ASN A 36 22.62 -2.94 2.06
N THR A 37 22.45 -2.01 1.12
CA THR A 37 22.44 -2.35 -0.31
C THR A 37 23.83 -2.22 -0.93
N THR A 38 24.58 -1.16 -0.67
CA THR A 38 25.84 -0.88 -1.36
C THR A 38 27.05 -0.89 -0.44
N HIS A 39 26.96 -0.33 0.79
CA HIS A 39 28.10 -0.23 1.69
C HIS A 39 28.65 -1.59 2.09
N LEU A 40 27.80 -2.52 2.56
CA LEU A 40 28.24 -3.88 2.91
C LEU A 40 28.84 -4.63 1.71
N ARG A 41 28.33 -4.37 0.49
CA ARG A 41 28.88 -4.96 -0.73
C ARG A 41 30.23 -4.39 -1.09
N ARG A 42 30.46 -3.08 -0.88
CA ARG A 42 31.79 -2.48 -1.04
C ARG A 42 32.79 -3.04 -0.06
N GLN A 43 32.41 -3.23 1.20
CA GLN A 43 33.28 -3.88 2.18
C GLN A 43 33.65 -5.31 1.73
N SER A 44 32.68 -6.11 1.30
CA SER A 44 32.91 -7.47 0.79
C SER A 44 33.79 -7.47 -0.46
N PHE A 45 33.59 -6.51 -1.37
CA PHE A 45 34.38 -6.36 -2.58
C PHE A 45 35.86 -6.08 -2.27
N TYR A 46 36.14 -5.14 -1.38
CA TYR A 46 37.53 -4.81 -1.00
C TYR A 46 38.20 -5.86 -0.11
N ALA A 47 37.43 -6.77 0.48
CA ALA A 47 37.97 -7.94 1.20
C ALA A 47 38.43 -9.08 0.25
N LEU A 48 38.13 -9.01 -1.05
CA LEU A 48 38.58 -10.00 -2.03
C LEU A 48 40.10 -9.91 -2.27
N PRO A 49 40.74 -11.02 -2.73
CA PRO A 49 42.12 -10.97 -3.24
C PRO A 49 42.27 -9.90 -4.36
N GLN A 50 43.46 -9.29 -4.43
CA GLN A 50 43.70 -8.19 -5.38
C GLN A 50 43.32 -8.53 -6.83
N SER A 51 43.68 -9.72 -7.30
CA SER A 51 43.35 -10.16 -8.68
C SER A 51 41.83 -10.26 -8.92
N HIS A 52 41.03 -10.60 -7.89
CA HIS A 52 39.58 -10.73 -8.01
C HIS A 52 38.89 -9.37 -8.05
N TRP A 53 39.23 -8.46 -7.16
CA TRP A 53 38.59 -7.14 -7.19
C TRP A 53 39.01 -6.34 -8.41
N GLN A 54 40.26 -6.48 -8.91
CA GLN A 54 40.69 -5.87 -10.17
C GLN A 54 39.90 -6.40 -11.38
N LEU A 55 39.65 -7.71 -11.43
CA LEU A 55 38.80 -8.32 -12.44
C LEU A 55 37.38 -7.76 -12.42
N LEU A 56 36.77 -7.72 -11.24
CA LEU A 56 35.38 -7.24 -11.08
C LEU A 56 35.24 -5.72 -11.30
N ALA A 57 36.29 -4.93 -11.00
CA ALA A 57 36.27 -3.50 -11.24
C ALA A 57 36.39 -3.16 -12.71
N ALA A 58 37.07 -4.00 -13.51
CA ALA A 58 37.29 -3.79 -14.93
C ALA A 58 36.05 -4.18 -15.78
N PRO A 59 35.90 -3.62 -17.00
CA PRO A 59 34.97 -4.13 -17.99
C PRO A 59 35.19 -5.62 -18.29
N PRO A 60 34.12 -6.40 -18.56
CA PRO A 60 32.73 -5.98 -18.71
C PRO A 60 31.97 -5.92 -17.38
N PHE A 61 32.60 -6.24 -16.27
CA PHE A 61 31.89 -6.30 -14.97
C PHE A 61 31.58 -4.91 -14.41
N SER A 62 32.54 -4.00 -14.37
CA SER A 62 32.41 -2.63 -13.84
C SER A 62 31.55 -2.58 -12.56
N TYR A 63 31.91 -3.45 -11.59
CA TYR A 63 31.03 -3.69 -10.42
C TYR A 63 30.86 -2.45 -9.55
N LEU A 64 31.93 -1.65 -9.41
CA LEU A 64 31.85 -0.40 -8.63
C LEU A 64 30.94 0.64 -9.30
N ASP A 65 30.96 0.72 -10.64
CA ASP A 65 30.05 1.60 -11.38
C ASP A 65 28.58 1.19 -11.15
N THR A 66 28.34 -0.14 -11.07
CA THR A 66 27.00 -0.64 -10.72
C THR A 66 26.58 -0.23 -9.31
N LEU A 67 27.50 -0.32 -8.33
CA LEU A 67 27.20 0.12 -6.96
C LEU A 67 26.95 1.62 -6.87
N ASN A 68 27.67 2.44 -7.65
CA ASN A 68 27.43 3.87 -7.73
C ASN A 68 26.06 4.18 -8.33
N ALA A 69 25.69 3.51 -9.44
CA ALA A 69 24.35 3.66 -10.03
C ALA A 69 23.22 3.23 -9.10
N VAL A 70 23.46 2.24 -8.25
CA VAL A 70 22.48 1.83 -7.21
C VAL A 70 22.40 2.90 -6.11
N ASP A 71 23.50 3.54 -5.72
CA ASP A 71 23.47 4.66 -4.77
C ASP A 71 22.64 5.82 -5.31
N ASP A 72 22.88 6.23 -6.56
CA ASP A 72 22.09 7.29 -7.21
C ASP A 72 20.59 6.94 -7.23
N ALA A 73 20.27 5.69 -7.54
CA ALA A 73 18.88 5.20 -7.55
C ALA A 73 18.24 5.14 -6.15
N ILE A 74 19.02 4.92 -5.09
CA ILE A 74 18.53 5.02 -3.70
C ILE A 74 18.18 6.47 -3.37
N ASP A 75 18.99 7.42 -3.80
CA ASP A 75 18.76 8.84 -3.55
C ASP A 75 17.50 9.34 -4.27
N GLU A 76 17.26 8.92 -5.51
CA GLU A 76 16.02 9.19 -6.24
C GLU A 76 14.78 8.63 -5.50
N ASN A 77 14.85 7.38 -5.03
CA ASN A 77 13.77 6.81 -4.21
C ASN A 77 13.54 7.59 -2.89
N ALA A 78 14.61 8.14 -2.32
CA ALA A 78 14.53 8.94 -1.10
C ALA A 78 13.81 10.26 -1.29
N GLU A 79 13.82 10.84 -2.50
CA GLU A 79 13.05 12.04 -2.82
C GLU A 79 11.55 11.81 -2.66
N LEU A 80 11.02 10.71 -3.21
CA LEU A 80 9.61 10.33 -3.02
C LEU A 80 9.30 10.07 -1.53
N ALA A 81 10.16 9.32 -0.85
CA ALA A 81 9.99 9.03 0.58
C ALA A 81 9.95 10.34 1.40
N THR A 82 10.80 11.31 1.08
CA THR A 82 10.83 12.63 1.75
C THR A 82 9.55 13.42 1.48
N ALA A 83 9.05 13.41 0.24
CA ALA A 83 7.80 14.09 -0.12
C ALA A 83 6.59 13.51 0.63
N ILE A 84 6.51 12.18 0.75
CA ILE A 84 5.47 11.49 1.51
C ILE A 84 5.55 11.87 3.00
N LEU A 85 6.76 11.86 3.58
CA LEU A 85 6.97 12.23 4.98
C LEU A 85 6.56 13.67 5.24
N GLN A 86 7.00 14.60 4.39
CA GLN A 86 6.70 16.01 4.55
C GLN A 86 5.20 16.26 4.61
N THR A 87 4.44 15.73 3.66
CA THR A 87 2.98 15.91 3.63
C THR A 87 2.29 15.18 4.78
N GLY A 88 2.81 14.03 5.20
CA GLY A 88 2.33 13.31 6.37
C GLY A 88 2.47 14.14 7.64
N LEU A 89 3.66 14.67 7.91
CA LEU A 89 3.91 15.51 9.08
C LEU A 89 3.04 16.77 9.09
N GLU A 90 2.90 17.44 7.95
CA GLU A 90 2.03 18.62 7.80
C GLU A 90 0.56 18.27 8.09
N SER A 91 0.09 17.12 7.65
CA SER A 91 -1.29 16.64 7.90
C SER A 91 -1.56 16.38 9.38
N PHE A 92 -0.54 16.03 10.16
CA PHE A 92 -0.62 15.86 11.61
C PHE A 92 -0.29 17.14 12.40
N GLY A 93 -0.15 18.30 11.72
CA GLY A 93 0.12 19.58 12.36
C GLY A 93 1.57 19.78 12.82
N PHE A 94 2.50 18.94 12.35
CA PHE A 94 3.93 19.14 12.59
C PHE A 94 4.52 19.99 11.46
N PRO A 95 5.01 21.21 11.74
CA PRO A 95 5.63 22.02 10.69
C PRO A 95 6.90 21.34 10.17
N PHE A 96 6.96 21.10 8.87
CA PHE A 96 8.16 20.61 8.21
C PHE A 96 9.09 21.81 7.91
N GLY A 97 10.22 21.88 8.58
CA GLY A 97 11.27 22.84 8.29
C GLY A 97 12.61 22.32 8.78
N VAL A 98 13.64 22.53 7.98
CA VAL A 98 15.01 22.05 8.22
C VAL A 98 15.57 22.45 9.61
N HIS A 99 14.94 23.43 10.25
CA HIS A 99 15.31 23.92 11.58
C HIS A 99 14.33 23.57 12.71
N SER A 100 13.18 22.95 12.42
CA SER A 100 12.14 22.65 13.43
C SER A 100 12.15 21.22 13.95
N ILE A 101 12.61 20.27 13.15
CA ILE A 101 12.71 18.88 13.64
C ILE A 101 14.10 18.74 14.25
N LYS A 102 14.21 19.01 15.54
CA LYS A 102 15.45 18.83 16.30
C LYS A 102 15.84 17.36 16.26
N ASP A 103 17.14 17.07 16.18
CA ASP A 103 17.69 15.70 16.30
C ASP A 103 17.29 14.99 17.61
N THR A 104 16.58 15.69 18.47
CA THR A 104 16.08 15.25 19.78
C THR A 104 14.68 14.64 19.75
N GLU A 105 14.01 14.57 18.57
CA GLU A 105 12.69 13.93 18.49
C GLU A 105 12.79 12.43 18.84
N PRO A 106 11.96 11.94 19.79
CA PRO A 106 12.11 10.60 20.37
C PRO A 106 11.90 9.46 19.36
N TRP A 107 11.29 9.72 18.21
CA TRP A 107 11.05 8.71 17.17
C TRP A 107 12.20 8.59 16.16
N ARG A 108 13.13 9.55 16.09
CA ARG A 108 14.28 9.48 15.19
C ARG A 108 15.23 8.36 15.62
N GLY A 109 15.62 7.54 14.67
CA GLY A 109 16.52 6.42 14.93
C GLY A 109 15.85 5.17 15.46
N THR A 110 14.53 5.12 15.55
CA THR A 110 13.77 3.96 16.05
C THR A 110 13.34 2.97 14.97
N ALA A 111 13.60 3.26 13.67
CA ALA A 111 13.24 2.39 12.57
C ALA A 111 13.88 1.00 12.72
N THR A 112 13.06 -0.02 12.61
CA THR A 112 13.47 -1.44 12.66
C THR A 112 13.72 -2.00 11.26
N SER A 113 14.32 -3.20 11.16
CA SER A 113 14.45 -3.91 9.89
C SER A 113 13.09 -4.17 9.23
N THR A 114 12.07 -4.46 10.02
CA THR A 114 10.70 -4.68 9.54
C THR A 114 10.12 -3.41 8.90
N ASP A 115 10.42 -2.25 9.45
CA ASP A 115 9.97 -0.98 8.89
C ASP A 115 10.63 -0.70 7.53
N LEU A 116 11.91 -1.04 7.38
CA LEU A 116 12.61 -0.95 6.09
C LEU A 116 12.03 -1.88 5.03
N ASP A 117 11.63 -3.08 5.43
CA ASP A 117 10.99 -4.02 4.51
C ASP A 117 9.62 -3.49 4.06
N LYS A 118 8.89 -2.79 4.93
CA LYS A 118 7.66 -2.07 4.56
C LYS A 118 7.93 -0.97 3.54
N ALA A 119 8.97 -0.14 3.73
CA ALA A 119 9.33 0.90 2.76
C ALA A 119 9.68 0.32 1.39
N ARG A 120 10.47 -0.76 1.36
CA ARG A 120 10.80 -1.48 0.12
C ARG A 120 9.55 -2.07 -0.56
N SER A 121 8.65 -2.64 0.24
CA SER A 121 7.38 -3.16 -0.25
C SER A 121 6.52 -2.05 -0.84
N THR A 122 6.43 -0.90 -0.18
CA THR A 122 5.67 0.26 -0.66
C THR A 122 6.21 0.77 -2.01
N LEU A 123 7.53 0.83 -2.20
CA LEU A 123 8.12 1.19 -3.50
C LEU A 123 7.74 0.22 -4.63
N ARG A 124 7.70 -1.10 -4.34
CA ARG A 124 7.23 -2.10 -5.31
C ARG A 124 5.73 -1.99 -5.58
N GLN A 125 4.95 -1.63 -4.57
CA GLN A 125 3.52 -1.37 -4.75
C GLN A 125 3.29 -0.13 -5.60
N PHE A 126 4.10 0.92 -5.47
CA PHE A 126 4.05 2.07 -6.39
C PHE A 126 4.27 1.66 -7.83
N TYR A 127 5.21 0.75 -8.11
CA TYR A 127 5.39 0.19 -9.45
C TYR A 127 4.11 -0.44 -9.97
N ARG A 128 3.52 -1.38 -9.22
CA ARG A 128 2.29 -2.07 -9.64
C ARG A 128 1.11 -1.08 -9.76
N ASP A 129 0.90 -0.27 -8.73
CA ASP A 129 -0.35 0.48 -8.59
C ASP A 129 -0.34 1.80 -9.34
N TRP A 130 0.82 2.46 -9.49
CA TRP A 130 0.89 3.82 -9.97
C TRP A 130 1.91 4.07 -11.10
N SER A 131 2.49 3.02 -11.72
CA SER A 131 3.29 3.19 -12.93
C SER A 131 2.58 2.69 -14.18
N GLU A 132 3.00 3.20 -15.33
CA GLU A 132 2.53 2.73 -16.64
C GLU A 132 3.04 1.30 -16.91
N GLU A 133 4.29 1.02 -16.54
CA GLU A 133 4.93 -0.29 -16.70
C GLU A 133 4.31 -1.37 -15.83
N GLY A 134 3.76 -1.02 -14.67
CA GLY A 134 3.03 -1.93 -13.78
C GLY A 134 1.58 -2.20 -14.21
N ALA A 135 1.07 -1.53 -15.24
CA ALA A 135 -0.31 -1.69 -15.70
C ALA A 135 -0.69 -3.14 -16.05
N PRO A 136 0.14 -3.96 -16.72
CA PRO A 136 -0.21 -5.35 -16.99
C PRO A 136 -0.38 -6.21 -15.73
N GLU A 137 0.48 -6.00 -14.71
CA GLU A 137 0.38 -6.70 -13.42
C GLU A 137 -0.88 -6.26 -12.66
N ARG A 138 -1.15 -4.96 -12.64
CA ARG A 138 -2.33 -4.37 -12.02
C ARG A 138 -3.62 -4.85 -12.66
N ALA A 139 -3.68 -4.92 -13.99
CA ALA A 139 -4.85 -5.34 -14.75
C ALA A 139 -5.32 -6.76 -14.35
N VAL A 140 -4.39 -7.69 -14.18
CA VAL A 140 -4.72 -9.08 -13.77
C VAL A 140 -5.49 -9.12 -12.45
N SER A 141 -5.20 -8.21 -11.54
CA SER A 141 -5.82 -8.20 -10.20
C SER A 141 -7.01 -7.27 -10.09
N LEU A 142 -7.02 -6.12 -10.77
CA LEU A 142 -8.09 -5.13 -10.61
C LEU A 142 -9.20 -5.25 -11.66
N ASP A 143 -8.88 -5.57 -12.91
CA ASP A 143 -9.88 -5.59 -13.99
C ASP A 143 -11.03 -6.58 -13.73
N PRO A 144 -10.78 -7.82 -13.23
CA PRO A 144 -11.89 -8.72 -12.91
C PRO A 144 -12.87 -8.13 -11.88
N ILE A 145 -12.33 -7.49 -10.83
CA ILE A 145 -13.16 -6.84 -9.78
C ILE A 145 -13.98 -5.70 -10.36
N ILE A 146 -13.34 -4.84 -11.14
CA ILE A 146 -14.02 -3.68 -11.76
C ILE A 146 -15.13 -4.16 -12.72
N GLU A 147 -14.88 -5.24 -13.46
CA GLU A 147 -15.83 -5.79 -14.41
C GLU A 147 -17.04 -6.46 -13.72
N ASP A 148 -16.81 -7.21 -12.64
CA ASP A 148 -17.87 -7.76 -11.81
C ASP A 148 -18.77 -6.66 -11.23
N LEU A 149 -18.18 -5.59 -10.69
CA LEU A 149 -18.91 -4.48 -10.11
C LEU A 149 -19.70 -3.68 -11.17
N ARG A 150 -19.12 -3.50 -12.36
CA ARG A 150 -19.83 -2.89 -13.51
C ARG A 150 -21.06 -3.73 -13.90
N THR A 151 -20.88 -5.04 -13.97
CA THR A 151 -21.96 -5.99 -14.31
C THR A 151 -23.08 -5.92 -13.29
N GLU A 152 -22.74 -5.93 -12.00
CA GLU A 152 -23.72 -5.81 -10.91
C GLU A 152 -24.47 -4.47 -10.97
N ARG A 153 -23.78 -3.35 -11.20
CA ARG A 153 -24.42 -2.05 -11.34
C ARG A 153 -25.40 -2.00 -12.51
N LEU A 154 -25.08 -2.66 -13.63
CA LEU A 154 -26.00 -2.77 -14.77
C LEU A 154 -27.25 -3.56 -14.38
N ALA A 155 -27.11 -4.66 -13.63
CA ALA A 155 -28.22 -5.44 -13.11
C ALA A 155 -29.14 -4.61 -12.18
N LEU A 156 -28.56 -3.68 -11.43
CA LEU A 156 -29.25 -2.73 -10.56
C LEU A 156 -29.74 -1.47 -11.30
N LYS A 157 -29.79 -1.48 -12.64
CA LYS A 157 -30.25 -0.37 -13.50
C LYS A 157 -29.44 0.92 -13.33
N GLY A 158 -28.15 0.81 -13.06
CA GLY A 158 -27.24 1.95 -12.94
C GLY A 158 -27.40 2.75 -11.64
N ALA A 159 -27.98 2.20 -10.60
CA ALA A 159 -28.04 2.83 -9.29
C ALA A 159 -26.63 3.13 -8.75
N PHE A 160 -26.51 4.15 -7.92
CA PHE A 160 -25.27 4.38 -7.17
C PHE A 160 -24.99 3.20 -6.25
N MET A 161 -23.76 2.73 -6.28
CA MET A 161 -23.32 1.63 -5.44
C MET A 161 -22.25 2.13 -4.47
N ASN A 162 -22.41 1.76 -3.19
CA ASN A 162 -21.42 1.98 -2.15
C ASN A 162 -20.54 0.73 -2.05
N VAL A 163 -19.24 0.90 -2.26
CA VAL A 163 -18.26 -0.20 -2.30
C VAL A 163 -17.25 0.00 -1.18
N LEU A 164 -17.04 -1.05 -0.38
CA LEU A 164 -15.97 -1.10 0.62
C LEU A 164 -14.78 -1.87 0.04
N VAL A 165 -13.57 -1.29 0.21
CA VAL A 165 -12.30 -1.88 -0.24
C VAL A 165 -11.37 -2.07 0.98
N PRO A 166 -11.49 -3.18 1.72
CA PRO A 166 -10.56 -3.50 2.80
C PRO A 166 -9.16 -3.81 2.28
N GLY A 167 -8.13 -3.33 3.00
CA GLY A 167 -6.73 -3.46 2.55
C GLY A 167 -6.45 -2.62 1.31
N ALA A 168 -6.94 -1.38 1.29
CA ALA A 168 -6.89 -0.50 0.11
C ALA A 168 -5.47 -0.17 -0.36
N GLY A 169 -4.45 -0.38 0.46
CA GLY A 169 -3.05 -0.17 0.11
C GLY A 169 -2.76 1.25 -0.36
N LEU A 170 -2.22 1.38 -1.56
CA LEU A 170 -1.97 2.68 -2.20
C LEU A 170 -3.22 3.28 -2.87
N ALA A 171 -4.41 2.78 -2.55
CA ALA A 171 -5.72 3.26 -3.00
C ALA A 171 -5.95 3.26 -4.52
N ARG A 172 -5.20 2.48 -5.31
CA ARG A 172 -5.43 2.45 -6.75
C ARG A 172 -6.82 1.91 -7.11
N LEU A 173 -7.26 0.80 -6.50
CA LEU A 173 -8.60 0.27 -6.75
C LEU A 173 -9.69 1.25 -6.33
N VAL A 174 -9.52 1.92 -5.19
CA VAL A 174 -10.45 2.97 -4.71
C VAL A 174 -10.60 4.07 -5.77
N PHE A 175 -9.48 4.55 -6.32
CA PHE A 175 -9.48 5.56 -7.37
C PHE A 175 -10.15 5.06 -8.67
N GLU A 176 -9.83 3.84 -9.15
CA GLU A 176 -10.41 3.30 -10.38
C GLU A 176 -11.93 3.14 -10.26
N LEU A 177 -12.42 2.61 -9.14
CA LEU A 177 -13.85 2.47 -8.89
C LEU A 177 -14.55 3.82 -8.75
N CYS A 178 -13.95 4.78 -8.03
CA CYS A 178 -14.47 6.14 -7.95
C CYS A 178 -14.58 6.78 -9.34
N LYS A 179 -13.53 6.66 -10.16
CA LYS A 179 -13.49 7.12 -11.54
C LYS A 179 -14.61 6.52 -12.39
N ASP A 180 -15.01 5.30 -12.08
CA ASP A 180 -16.08 4.56 -12.76
C ASP A 180 -17.49 4.83 -12.17
N GLY A 181 -17.62 5.79 -11.25
CA GLY A 181 -18.91 6.24 -10.73
C GLY A 181 -19.44 5.44 -9.54
N PHE A 182 -18.59 4.69 -8.84
CA PHE A 182 -18.92 4.09 -7.55
C PHE A 182 -18.59 5.03 -6.40
N ASN A 183 -19.38 5.02 -5.33
CA ASN A 183 -18.98 5.60 -4.05
C ASN A 183 -18.12 4.58 -3.33
N VAL A 184 -16.89 4.93 -2.99
CA VAL A 184 -15.90 3.95 -2.52
C VAL A 184 -15.31 4.39 -1.19
N GLU A 185 -15.33 3.47 -0.23
CA GLU A 185 -14.57 3.60 1.00
C GLU A 185 -13.43 2.59 1.00
N GLY A 186 -12.19 3.09 1.06
CA GLY A 186 -11.01 2.28 1.27
C GLY A 186 -10.69 2.18 2.77
N ASN A 187 -10.32 1.00 3.24
CA ASN A 187 -9.83 0.81 4.60
C ASN A 187 -8.40 0.29 4.57
N GLU A 188 -7.53 0.90 5.36
CA GLU A 188 -6.12 0.51 5.48
C GLU A 188 -5.64 0.71 6.92
N ILE A 189 -4.83 -0.24 7.42
CA ILE A 189 -4.25 -0.16 8.77
C ILE A 189 -2.79 0.31 8.76
N SER A 190 -2.09 0.09 7.65
CA SER A 190 -0.67 0.43 7.53
C SER A 190 -0.48 1.92 7.31
N TYR A 191 0.05 2.63 8.29
CA TYR A 191 0.37 4.05 8.15
C TYR A 191 1.34 4.35 7.00
N HIS A 192 2.25 3.45 6.66
CA HIS A 192 3.13 3.61 5.50
C HIS A 192 2.34 3.72 4.20
N GLN A 193 1.31 2.87 4.07
CA GLN A 193 0.45 2.88 2.88
C GLN A 193 -0.54 4.04 2.91
N LEU A 194 -1.10 4.37 4.07
CA LEU A 194 -1.98 5.53 4.23
C LEU A 194 -1.29 6.85 3.88
N LEU A 195 -0.07 7.09 4.37
CA LEU A 195 0.70 8.29 4.03
C LEU A 195 1.03 8.31 2.53
N ALA A 196 1.44 7.19 1.97
CA ALA A 196 1.77 7.07 0.56
C ALA A 196 0.55 7.26 -0.35
N SER A 197 -0.61 6.68 -0.01
CA SER A 197 -1.86 6.86 -0.73
C SER A 197 -2.38 8.30 -0.62
N SER A 198 -2.32 8.89 0.57
CA SER A 198 -2.70 10.29 0.80
C SER A 198 -1.85 11.23 -0.04
N TYR A 199 -0.52 10.98 -0.13
CA TYR A 199 0.38 11.76 -0.97
C TYR A 199 -0.04 11.72 -2.43
N ILE A 200 -0.23 10.55 -3.01
CA ILE A 200 -0.60 10.38 -4.42
C ILE A 200 -1.97 10.98 -4.73
N LEU A 201 -2.94 10.78 -3.85
CA LEU A 201 -4.32 11.22 -4.08
C LEU A 201 -4.50 12.74 -3.93
N ASN A 202 -3.74 13.39 -3.03
CA ASN A 202 -4.02 14.78 -2.63
C ASN A 202 -2.89 15.77 -2.86
N TYR A 203 -1.62 15.33 -2.87
CA TYR A 203 -0.46 16.22 -2.79
C TYR A 203 0.53 16.08 -3.96
N CYS A 204 0.49 14.98 -4.67
CA CYS A 204 1.35 14.77 -5.83
C CYS A 204 1.14 15.88 -6.86
N PRO A 205 2.19 16.54 -7.37
CA PRO A 205 2.02 17.73 -8.22
C PRO A 205 1.48 17.43 -9.62
N GLY A 206 1.55 16.18 -10.07
CA GLY A 206 1.09 15.82 -11.42
C GLY A 206 1.44 14.39 -11.82
N PRO A 207 1.11 13.99 -13.04
CA PRO A 207 1.52 12.70 -13.57
C PRO A 207 3.04 12.68 -13.78
N LYS A 208 3.67 11.52 -13.59
CA LYS A 208 5.12 11.29 -13.80
C LYS A 208 6.02 12.24 -12.97
N ALA A 209 5.52 12.65 -11.80
CA ALA A 209 6.20 13.62 -10.94
C ALA A 209 7.45 13.04 -10.25
N HIS A 210 7.53 11.73 -10.07
CA HIS A 210 8.64 11.05 -9.42
C HIS A 210 9.19 9.92 -10.28
N THR A 211 10.50 9.75 -10.24
CA THR A 211 11.20 8.58 -10.76
C THR A 211 11.50 7.64 -9.59
N ILE A 212 11.15 6.37 -9.71
CA ILE A 212 11.48 5.36 -8.70
C ILE A 212 12.20 4.16 -9.32
N TYR A 213 13.01 3.50 -8.51
CA TYR A 213 13.76 2.29 -8.86
C TYR A 213 13.31 1.16 -7.92
N PRO A 214 12.26 0.40 -8.26
CA PRO A 214 11.64 -0.55 -7.34
C PRO A 214 12.48 -1.78 -7.03
N TRP A 215 13.51 -2.08 -7.84
CA TRP A 215 14.25 -3.35 -7.80
C TRP A 215 15.63 -3.27 -7.17
N ILE A 216 16.14 -2.09 -6.84
CA ILE A 216 17.54 -1.86 -6.46
C ILE A 216 17.97 -2.46 -5.13
N HIS A 217 17.04 -2.78 -4.24
CA HIS A 217 17.37 -3.26 -2.89
C HIS A 217 17.86 -4.71 -2.84
N SER A 218 17.79 -5.45 -3.95
CA SER A 218 18.28 -6.82 -4.06
C SER A 218 19.12 -6.98 -5.31
N PHE A 219 20.23 -7.72 -5.22
CA PHE A 219 21.06 -8.10 -6.37
C PHE A 219 20.72 -9.51 -6.89
N SER A 220 19.70 -10.15 -6.31
CA SER A 220 19.30 -11.51 -6.67
C SER A 220 18.16 -11.52 -7.69
N ASN A 221 18.15 -12.54 -8.55
CA ASN A 221 17.07 -12.82 -9.52
C ASN A 221 16.85 -11.74 -10.60
N HIS A 222 17.88 -10.96 -10.93
CA HIS A 222 17.86 -10.06 -12.07
C HIS A 222 18.49 -10.72 -13.31
N THR A 223 17.84 -10.62 -14.45
CA THR A 223 18.33 -11.16 -15.72
C THR A 223 19.47 -10.31 -16.30
N SER A 224 19.51 -9.05 -15.95
CA SER A 224 20.52 -8.09 -16.41
C SER A 224 20.68 -6.93 -15.44
N ARG A 225 21.76 -6.18 -15.61
CA ARG A 225 21.99 -4.93 -14.88
C ARG A 225 20.93 -3.86 -15.23
N THR A 226 20.50 -3.82 -16.48
CA THR A 226 19.42 -2.94 -16.93
C THR A 226 18.12 -3.25 -16.23
N ALA A 227 17.78 -4.54 -16.06
CA ALA A 227 16.57 -4.94 -15.32
C ALA A 227 16.67 -4.58 -13.83
N HIS A 228 17.85 -4.70 -13.21
CA HIS A 228 18.08 -4.28 -11.82
C HIS A 228 17.92 -2.78 -11.61
N LEU A 229 18.43 -1.98 -12.55
CA LEU A 229 18.43 -0.50 -12.53
C LEU A 229 17.24 0.08 -13.31
N GLN A 230 16.20 -0.70 -13.56
CA GLN A 230 15.00 -0.20 -14.22
C GLN A 230 14.34 0.87 -13.36
N SER A 231 14.17 2.05 -13.96
CA SER A 231 13.36 3.14 -13.38
C SER A 231 11.98 3.18 -13.99
N VAL A 232 11.03 3.69 -13.23
CA VAL A 232 9.68 4.00 -13.70
C VAL A 232 9.23 5.35 -13.16
N GLN A 233 8.31 6.00 -13.87
CA GLN A 233 7.74 7.27 -13.44
C GLN A 233 6.34 7.09 -12.86
N ILE A 234 6.08 7.73 -11.74
CA ILE A 234 4.81 7.71 -11.03
C ILE A 234 4.31 9.12 -10.69
N PRO A 235 2.99 9.28 -10.51
CA PRO A 235 1.93 8.36 -10.93
C PRO A 235 1.73 8.38 -12.45
N ASP A 236 1.26 7.28 -13.03
CA ASP A 236 0.87 7.18 -14.44
C ASP A 236 -0.30 8.12 -14.78
N VAL A 237 -1.17 8.36 -13.82
CA VAL A 237 -2.30 9.28 -13.91
C VAL A 237 -2.38 10.13 -12.63
N HIS A 238 -2.63 11.42 -12.76
CA HIS A 238 -2.86 12.29 -11.61
C HIS A 238 -4.34 12.21 -11.20
N PRO A 239 -4.66 11.64 -10.00
CA PRO A 239 -6.04 11.35 -9.62
C PRO A 239 -6.96 12.56 -9.65
N GLY A 240 -6.54 13.66 -9.02
CA GLY A 240 -7.35 14.87 -8.96
C GLY A 240 -7.70 15.45 -10.34
N THR A 241 -6.72 15.53 -11.23
CA THR A 241 -6.92 16.03 -12.60
C THR A 241 -7.84 15.10 -13.40
N GLU A 242 -7.66 13.79 -13.28
CA GLU A 242 -8.48 12.83 -14.02
C GLU A 242 -9.95 12.85 -13.56
N LEU A 243 -10.19 12.88 -12.25
CA LEU A 243 -11.55 12.98 -11.70
C LEU A 243 -12.22 14.31 -12.09
N GLN A 244 -11.47 15.42 -12.03
CA GLN A 244 -11.99 16.72 -12.47
C GLN A 244 -12.30 16.72 -13.97
N ARG A 245 -11.40 16.18 -14.80
CA ARG A 245 -11.59 16.06 -16.25
C ARG A 245 -12.88 15.30 -16.56
N ARG A 246 -13.14 14.19 -15.87
CA ARG A 246 -14.37 13.40 -16.06
C ARG A 246 -15.62 14.13 -15.63
N ARG A 247 -15.58 14.86 -14.50
CA ARG A 247 -16.74 15.67 -14.04
C ARG A 247 -17.10 16.81 -14.98
N LEU A 248 -16.12 17.33 -15.71
CA LEU A 248 -16.33 18.41 -16.69
C LEU A 248 -16.77 17.91 -18.07
N GLN A 249 -16.78 16.60 -18.31
CA GLN A 249 -17.30 16.04 -19.55
C GLN A 249 -18.81 16.27 -19.64
N PRO A 250 -19.36 16.57 -20.85
CA PRO A 250 -20.80 16.69 -21.04
C PRO A 250 -21.49 15.39 -20.57
N LYS A 251 -22.51 15.54 -19.75
CA LYS A 251 -23.33 14.39 -19.35
C LYS A 251 -23.96 13.80 -20.59
N ALA A 252 -23.88 12.48 -20.76
CA ALA A 252 -24.58 11.81 -21.83
C ALA A 252 -26.06 12.07 -21.74
N GLU A 253 -26.70 12.22 -22.89
CA GLU A 253 -28.16 12.15 -22.97
C GLU A 253 -28.61 10.78 -22.43
N GLN A 254 -29.73 10.75 -21.70
CA GLN A 254 -30.26 9.51 -21.12
C GLN A 254 -30.40 8.45 -22.23
N GLY A 255 -29.60 7.41 -22.17
CA GLY A 255 -29.62 6.27 -23.10
C GLY A 255 -28.31 6.04 -23.88
N ASP A 256 -27.33 6.92 -23.82
CA ASP A 256 -26.04 6.70 -24.46
C ASP A 256 -25.13 5.85 -23.54
N ALA A 257 -25.12 4.54 -23.79
CA ALA A 257 -24.29 3.56 -23.08
C ALA A 257 -22.76 3.72 -23.34
N THR A 258 -22.38 4.65 -24.25
CA THR A 258 -20.97 4.84 -24.64
C THR A 258 -20.25 5.93 -23.85
N SER A 259 -20.98 6.73 -23.07
CA SER A 259 -20.36 7.79 -22.30
C SER A 259 -19.84 7.29 -20.96
N ALA A 260 -18.66 7.78 -20.58
CA ALA A 260 -18.06 7.46 -19.27
C ALA A 260 -18.94 7.97 -18.13
N PRO A 261 -19.15 7.19 -17.06
CA PRO A 261 -19.95 7.63 -15.93
C PRO A 261 -19.31 8.83 -15.22
N GLU A 262 -20.13 9.65 -14.58
CA GLU A 262 -19.65 10.69 -13.67
C GLU A 262 -18.93 10.02 -12.47
N PRO A 263 -17.74 10.49 -12.07
CA PRO A 263 -17.04 9.96 -10.90
C PRO A 263 -17.90 10.03 -9.64
N GLY A 264 -17.83 8.96 -8.84
CA GLY A 264 -18.44 8.92 -7.51
C GLY A 264 -17.63 9.68 -6.47
N GLU A 265 -17.88 9.34 -5.21
CA GLU A 265 -17.11 9.82 -4.07
C GLU A 265 -16.12 8.75 -3.61
N MET A 266 -15.00 9.18 -3.00
CA MET A 266 -14.06 8.27 -2.37
C MET A 266 -13.60 8.81 -1.02
N SER A 267 -13.40 7.88 -0.08
CA SER A 267 -12.87 8.13 1.26
C SER A 267 -11.89 7.04 1.67
N MET A 268 -11.08 7.32 2.69
CA MET A 268 -10.17 6.36 3.30
C MET A 268 -10.37 6.36 4.81
N SER A 269 -10.48 5.17 5.40
CA SER A 269 -10.49 4.96 6.85
C SER A 269 -9.19 4.32 7.33
N ALA A 270 -8.65 4.83 8.43
CA ALA A 270 -7.41 4.37 9.05
C ALA A 270 -7.72 3.55 10.30
N SER A 271 -8.01 2.26 10.15
CA SER A 271 -8.36 1.38 11.29
C SER A 271 -8.16 -0.10 10.96
N ASP A 272 -8.11 -0.92 12.01
CA ASP A 272 -8.24 -2.37 11.87
C ASP A 272 -9.63 -2.73 11.33
N PHE A 273 -9.65 -3.61 10.34
CA PHE A 273 -10.87 -3.97 9.61
C PHE A 273 -11.94 -4.61 10.52
N LEU A 274 -11.54 -5.54 11.39
CA LEU A 274 -12.49 -6.21 12.27
C LEU A 274 -13.05 -5.27 13.33
N SER A 275 -12.20 -4.38 13.86
CA SER A 275 -12.57 -3.42 14.89
C SER A 275 -13.53 -2.36 14.38
N LEU A 276 -13.30 -1.86 13.15
CA LEU A 276 -14.13 -0.80 12.57
C LEU A 276 -15.43 -1.34 11.98
N TYR A 277 -15.38 -2.46 11.25
CA TYR A 277 -16.52 -2.93 10.46
C TYR A 277 -17.27 -4.11 11.07
N GLY A 278 -16.82 -4.63 12.21
CA GLY A 278 -17.45 -5.77 12.90
C GLY A 278 -18.68 -5.40 13.72
N ASP A 279 -19.02 -4.13 13.85
CA ASP A 279 -20.08 -3.62 14.69
C ASP A 279 -21.44 -3.52 13.96
N GLY A 280 -22.47 -3.11 14.72
CA GLY A 280 -23.83 -2.92 14.18
C GLY A 280 -23.99 -1.64 13.34
N ALA A 281 -23.06 -0.67 13.44
CA ALA A 281 -23.15 0.59 12.71
C ALA A 281 -22.90 0.39 11.20
N HIS A 282 -22.06 -0.58 10.86
CA HIS A 282 -21.70 -0.91 9.47
C HIS A 282 -22.53 -2.05 8.88
N LYS A 283 -23.55 -2.52 9.64
CA LYS A 283 -24.41 -3.61 9.18
C LYS A 283 -25.24 -3.19 7.96
N ASP A 284 -25.22 -4.06 6.93
CA ASP A 284 -26.01 -3.90 5.69
C ASP A 284 -25.79 -2.54 4.98
N THR A 285 -24.59 -1.97 5.08
CA THR A 285 -24.27 -0.60 4.62
C THR A 285 -23.81 -0.57 3.17
N TYR A 286 -23.05 -1.58 2.72
CA TYR A 286 -22.43 -1.59 1.41
C TYR A 286 -23.13 -2.50 0.43
N ASP A 287 -23.16 -2.06 -0.82
CA ASP A 287 -23.69 -2.83 -1.96
C ASP A 287 -22.72 -3.90 -2.41
N ALA A 288 -21.43 -3.61 -2.25
CA ALA A 288 -20.36 -4.53 -2.58
C ALA A 288 -19.17 -4.39 -1.62
N VAL A 289 -18.43 -5.48 -1.46
CA VAL A 289 -17.10 -5.50 -0.87
C VAL A 289 -16.10 -6.04 -1.89
N ALA A 290 -15.01 -5.32 -2.11
CA ALA A 290 -13.96 -5.70 -3.06
C ALA A 290 -12.62 -5.90 -2.32
N THR A 291 -12.06 -7.10 -2.38
CA THR A 291 -10.80 -7.45 -1.70
C THR A 291 -9.75 -7.91 -2.72
N VAL A 292 -8.54 -7.32 -2.63
CA VAL A 292 -7.40 -7.67 -3.48
C VAL A 292 -6.18 -7.86 -2.59
N PHE A 293 -5.60 -9.06 -2.57
CA PHE A 293 -4.45 -9.43 -1.72
C PHE A 293 -4.70 -9.15 -0.23
N PHE A 294 -5.92 -9.40 0.23
CA PHE A 294 -6.34 -9.03 1.57
C PHE A 294 -6.73 -10.25 2.43
N LEU A 295 -7.51 -11.19 1.91
CA LEU A 295 -8.03 -12.30 2.70
C LEU A 295 -6.92 -13.21 3.26
N ASP A 296 -5.83 -13.37 2.53
CA ASP A 296 -4.65 -14.15 2.92
C ASP A 296 -3.82 -13.49 4.03
N THR A 297 -4.04 -12.21 4.31
CA THR A 297 -3.43 -11.49 5.43
C THR A 297 -4.19 -11.68 6.75
N ALA A 298 -5.33 -12.36 6.72
CA ALA A 298 -6.19 -12.55 7.89
C ALA A 298 -5.61 -13.57 8.88
N PRO A 299 -5.41 -13.23 10.15
CA PRO A 299 -5.08 -14.21 11.19
C PRO A 299 -6.19 -15.25 11.37
N ASN A 300 -7.44 -14.84 11.17
CA ASN A 300 -8.64 -15.68 11.18
C ASN A 300 -9.55 -15.32 10.00
N PRO A 301 -9.41 -16.01 8.85
CA PRO A 301 -10.23 -15.74 7.66
C PRO A 301 -11.73 -15.83 7.89
N ILE A 302 -12.20 -16.67 8.83
CA ILE A 302 -13.63 -16.79 9.14
C ILE A 302 -14.15 -15.46 9.71
N ARG A 303 -13.41 -14.83 10.62
CA ARG A 303 -13.81 -13.52 11.18
C ARG A 303 -13.85 -12.44 10.10
N TYR A 304 -12.93 -12.46 9.14
CA TYR A 304 -12.95 -11.53 8.01
C TYR A 304 -14.20 -11.74 7.14
N ILE A 305 -14.56 -13.01 6.86
CA ILE A 305 -15.77 -13.35 6.10
C ILE A 305 -17.04 -12.94 6.85
N GLU A 306 -17.11 -13.16 8.18
CA GLU A 306 -18.22 -12.73 9.03
C GLU A 306 -18.37 -11.19 8.99
N THR A 307 -17.27 -10.45 9.06
CA THR A 307 -17.26 -8.99 8.98
C THR A 307 -17.67 -8.49 7.60
N ILE A 308 -17.16 -9.10 6.53
CA ILE A 308 -17.61 -8.81 5.15
C ILE A 308 -19.11 -9.04 5.03
N ARG A 309 -19.62 -10.16 5.57
CA ARG A 309 -21.06 -10.44 5.57
C ARG A 309 -21.87 -9.43 6.39
N ASN A 310 -21.33 -8.94 7.50
CA ASN A 310 -21.97 -7.88 8.29
C ASN A 310 -22.12 -6.59 7.45
N CYS A 311 -21.09 -6.20 6.72
CA CYS A 311 -21.07 -4.97 5.90
C CYS A 311 -22.02 -5.04 4.70
N LEU A 312 -22.20 -6.21 4.10
CA LEU A 312 -22.99 -6.39 2.89
C LEU A 312 -24.49 -6.36 3.17
N ARG A 313 -25.21 -5.51 2.45
CA ARG A 313 -26.66 -5.53 2.42
C ARG A 313 -27.19 -6.88 1.85
N PRO A 314 -28.44 -7.26 2.12
CA PRO A 314 -29.06 -8.41 1.47
C PRO A 314 -29.02 -8.27 -0.06
N GLY A 315 -28.46 -9.27 -0.75
CA GLY A 315 -28.25 -9.23 -2.20
C GLY A 315 -26.98 -8.51 -2.66
N GLY A 316 -26.18 -7.93 -1.75
CA GLY A 316 -24.87 -7.37 -2.08
C GLY A 316 -23.85 -8.46 -2.43
N ILE A 317 -22.82 -8.08 -3.18
CA ILE A 317 -21.78 -8.99 -3.67
C ILE A 317 -20.43 -8.79 -2.99
N TRP A 318 -19.67 -9.86 -2.89
CA TRP A 318 -18.26 -9.83 -2.50
C TRP A 318 -17.40 -10.39 -3.63
N THR A 319 -16.48 -9.59 -4.12
CA THR A 319 -15.46 -10.00 -5.11
C THR A 319 -14.11 -10.08 -4.44
N ASN A 320 -13.35 -11.14 -4.72
CA ASN A 320 -12.03 -11.35 -4.12
C ASN A 320 -11.03 -11.84 -5.16
N VAL A 321 -9.89 -11.16 -5.25
CA VAL A 321 -8.71 -11.59 -6.02
C VAL A 321 -7.50 -11.61 -5.09
N GLY A 322 -6.76 -12.70 -5.10
CA GLY A 322 -5.53 -12.78 -4.32
C GLY A 322 -4.89 -14.17 -4.35
N PRO A 323 -3.61 -14.23 -3.96
CA PRO A 323 -2.92 -15.49 -3.80
C PRO A 323 -3.45 -16.23 -2.58
N LEU A 324 -3.19 -17.53 -2.53
CA LEU A 324 -3.45 -18.36 -1.35
C LEU A 324 -2.15 -18.47 -0.52
N LEU A 325 -1.56 -17.33 -0.17
CA LEU A 325 -0.32 -17.21 0.60
C LEU A 325 -0.65 -16.77 2.02
N TRP A 326 -1.13 -17.70 2.82
CA TRP A 326 -1.55 -17.43 4.18
C TRP A 326 -0.40 -16.93 5.04
N HIS A 327 -0.44 -15.65 5.44
CA HIS A 327 0.62 -14.97 6.18
C HIS A 327 0.88 -15.58 7.55
N PHE A 328 -0.11 -16.23 8.12
CA PHE A 328 -0.07 -16.84 9.46
C PHE A 328 0.08 -18.37 9.46
N GLU A 329 0.37 -18.99 8.31
CA GLU A 329 0.47 -20.45 8.18
C GLU A 329 1.45 -21.09 9.20
N HIS A 330 2.57 -20.41 9.46
CA HIS A 330 3.63 -20.91 10.35
C HIS A 330 3.59 -20.29 11.75
N ASN A 331 2.60 -19.48 12.07
CA ASN A 331 2.52 -18.81 13.36
C ASN A 331 1.82 -19.71 14.39
N PRO A 332 2.41 -19.95 15.57
CA PRO A 332 1.74 -20.68 16.62
C PRO A 332 0.51 -19.89 17.14
N PRO A 333 -0.49 -20.59 17.69
CA PRO A 333 -1.65 -19.94 18.31
C PRO A 333 -1.23 -18.91 19.36
N GLY A 334 -1.84 -17.72 19.34
CA GLY A 334 -1.53 -16.64 20.29
C GLY A 334 -0.42 -15.69 19.85
N HIS A 335 0.20 -15.87 18.69
CA HIS A 335 1.16 -14.91 18.13
C HIS A 335 0.43 -13.82 17.34
N VAL A 336 0.49 -12.60 17.83
CA VAL A 336 0.09 -11.39 17.11
C VAL A 336 1.36 -10.55 16.91
N GLY A 337 1.74 -10.33 15.66
CA GLY A 337 2.80 -9.37 15.33
C GLY A 337 4.19 -9.64 15.92
N GLY A 338 4.56 -10.89 16.15
CA GLY A 338 5.94 -11.26 16.54
C GLY A 338 6.32 -11.06 18.02
N LYS A 339 5.38 -10.70 18.89
CA LYS A 339 5.59 -10.72 20.36
C LYS A 339 4.58 -11.65 21.01
N MET A 340 5.08 -12.60 21.78
CA MET A 340 4.28 -13.45 22.65
C MET A 340 3.94 -12.63 23.90
N ASP A 341 2.69 -12.23 24.06
CA ASP A 341 2.24 -11.62 25.31
C ASP A 341 1.86 -12.75 26.27
N LEU A 342 2.83 -13.16 27.09
CA LEU A 342 2.70 -14.25 28.06
C LEU A 342 1.89 -13.87 29.30
N ASP A 343 1.59 -12.58 29.48
CA ASP A 343 0.97 -12.06 30.71
C ASP A 343 -0.53 -11.78 30.58
N THR A 344 -1.11 -11.96 29.38
CA THR A 344 -2.54 -11.71 29.18
C THR A 344 -3.35 -12.98 29.45
N PRO A 345 -4.25 -12.99 30.47
CA PRO A 345 -5.11 -14.14 30.72
C PRO A 345 -5.97 -14.50 29.50
N ALA A 346 -6.12 -15.79 29.21
CA ALA A 346 -6.86 -16.31 28.07
C ALA A 346 -8.31 -15.76 27.95
N SER A 347 -8.89 -15.26 29.04
CA SER A 347 -10.21 -14.60 29.07
C SER A 347 -10.23 -13.14 28.57
N LYS A 348 -9.06 -12.53 28.38
CA LYS A 348 -8.91 -11.16 27.84
C LYS A 348 -8.20 -11.12 26.47
N MET A 349 -7.82 -12.28 25.93
CA MET A 349 -7.32 -12.36 24.57
C MET A 349 -8.46 -12.06 23.62
N ASP A 350 -8.33 -11.01 22.82
CA ASP A 350 -9.24 -10.77 21.70
C ASP A 350 -9.21 -12.02 20.81
N VAL A 351 -10.37 -12.67 20.70
CA VAL A 351 -10.53 -13.92 19.95
C VAL A 351 -10.24 -13.73 18.46
N SER A 352 -10.25 -12.48 17.98
CA SER A 352 -9.87 -12.12 16.59
C SER A 352 -8.38 -12.25 16.34
N ALA A 353 -7.55 -12.05 17.36
CA ALA A 353 -6.09 -11.98 17.22
C ALA A 353 -5.35 -13.30 17.52
N GLY A 354 -6.00 -14.30 18.07
CA GLY A 354 -5.33 -15.41 18.75
C GLY A 354 -5.34 -16.78 18.07
N LYS A 355 -6.01 -16.95 16.93
CA LYS A 355 -6.06 -18.26 16.26
C LYS A 355 -5.89 -18.11 14.76
N SER A 356 -4.68 -18.36 14.28
CA SER A 356 -4.46 -18.59 12.85
C SER A 356 -5.16 -19.88 12.43
N VAL A 357 -5.97 -19.81 11.39
CA VAL A 357 -6.56 -20.97 10.73
C VAL A 357 -6.01 -20.99 9.31
N SER A 358 -5.23 -22.00 8.98
CA SER A 358 -4.80 -22.23 7.61
C SER A 358 -5.85 -23.04 6.88
N PHE A 359 -6.22 -22.59 5.68
CA PHE A 359 -7.07 -23.33 4.76
C PHE A 359 -6.23 -23.82 3.58
N SER A 360 -6.21 -25.13 3.36
CA SER A 360 -5.83 -25.66 2.06
C SER A 360 -7.11 -25.89 1.25
N LEU A 361 -7.31 -25.11 0.22
CA LEU A 361 -8.28 -25.45 -0.81
C LEU A 361 -7.62 -26.49 -1.69
N SER A 362 -7.95 -27.78 -1.49
CA SER A 362 -7.70 -28.80 -2.52
C SER A 362 -8.55 -28.43 -3.73
N SER A 363 -7.88 -28.26 -4.85
CA SER A 363 -8.48 -28.04 -6.17
C SER A 363 -9.59 -29.06 -6.45
N TYR A 364 -10.78 -28.57 -6.68
CA TYR A 364 -11.80 -29.26 -7.43
C TYR A 364 -11.86 -28.68 -8.83
#